data_5f75b4a79f21aa7de609028b89d52101
#
_entry.id   5f75b4a79f21aa7de609028b89d52101
#
_cell.length_a   1.000
_cell.length_b   1.000
_cell.length_c   1.000
_cell.angle_alpha   90.00
_cell.angle_beta   90.00
_cell.angle_gamma   90.00
#
_symmetry.space_group_name_H-M   'P 1'
#
loop_
_entity.id
_entity.type
_entity.pdbx_description
1 polymer ?
#
loop_
_entity_poly.entity_id
_entity_poly.type
_entity_poly.pdbx_seq_one_letter_code
_entity_poly.pdbx_strand_id
1 'polypeptide(L)'
;MEEADPVEFTKMHGLGNDFILVEDLDAALPEDQCPSLAQQLCHRRTGIGGDGLMFIRRGEQAPVRMRLYNSDGSLADMCGNGIRCFARYVYDHKIQTATRFPIETDAGIKEASLTLTDGQVSAVEISMGTPAFARPQIPMLGGEGDCRLTPVEALGRTFTCSAVNTGVPHLVLFLEEALPES
;
A
#
# COMPACT_ATOMS: atom_id res chain seq x y z
N MET A 1 3.61 1.62 -37.07
CA MET A 1 3.36 1.71 -35.63
C MET A 1 2.88 0.32 -35.25
N GLU A 2 3.69 -0.47 -34.55
CA GLU A 2 3.21 -1.70 -33.95
C GLU A 2 2.13 -1.31 -32.93
N GLU A 3 0.93 -1.85 -33.08
CA GLU A 3 -0.10 -1.72 -32.05
C GLU A 3 0.45 -2.39 -30.80
N ALA A 4 0.62 -1.63 -29.73
CA ALA A 4 1.01 -2.22 -28.46
C ALA A 4 -0.11 -3.19 -28.01
N ASP A 5 0.29 -4.39 -27.59
CA ASP A 5 -0.66 -5.36 -27.06
C ASP A 5 -1.46 -4.75 -25.89
N PRO A 6 -2.77 -4.97 -25.84
CA PRO A 6 -3.62 -4.43 -24.78
C PRO A 6 -3.18 -4.99 -23.42
N VAL A 7 -2.94 -4.09 -22.46
CA VAL A 7 -2.64 -4.48 -21.08
C VAL A 7 -3.95 -4.71 -20.32
N GLU A 8 -4.18 -5.94 -19.90
CA GLU A 8 -5.32 -6.26 -19.03
C GLU A 8 -5.09 -5.73 -17.62
N PHE A 9 -6.12 -5.22 -16.99
CA PHE A 9 -6.06 -4.72 -15.63
C PHE A 9 -7.31 -5.07 -14.81
N THR A 10 -7.15 -5.09 -13.50
CA THR A 10 -8.26 -5.17 -12.55
C THR A 10 -8.24 -3.95 -11.64
N LYS A 11 -9.40 -3.32 -11.44
CA LYS A 11 -9.55 -2.22 -10.49
C LYS A 11 -10.06 -2.74 -9.16
N MET A 12 -9.33 -2.44 -8.08
CA MET A 12 -9.71 -2.81 -6.72
C MET A 12 -9.54 -1.63 -5.76
N HIS A 13 -10.19 -1.71 -4.60
CA HIS A 13 -9.99 -0.73 -3.53
C HIS A 13 -10.01 -1.38 -2.15
N GLY A 14 -9.27 -0.77 -1.21
CA GLY A 14 -9.33 -1.06 0.21
C GLY A 14 -9.71 0.21 0.97
N LEU A 15 -10.92 0.28 1.54
CA LEU A 15 -11.43 1.44 2.27
C LEU A 15 -11.43 2.75 1.43
N GLY A 16 -11.74 2.66 0.14
CA GLY A 16 -11.77 3.80 -0.78
C GLY A 16 -10.43 4.15 -1.43
N ASN A 17 -9.31 3.64 -0.93
CA ASN A 17 -8.00 3.77 -1.56
C ASN A 17 -7.91 2.77 -2.73
N ASP A 18 -7.88 3.27 -3.97
CA ASP A 18 -8.15 2.50 -5.17
C ASP A 18 -6.89 2.29 -6.03
N PHE A 19 -6.74 1.07 -6.53
CA PHE A 19 -5.56 0.62 -7.26
C PHE A 19 -5.93 -0.01 -8.59
N ILE A 20 -5.04 0.17 -9.57
CA ILE A 20 -5.04 -0.53 -10.85
C ILE A 20 -4.04 -1.68 -10.70
N LEU A 21 -4.51 -2.92 -10.81
CA LEU A 21 -3.68 -4.11 -10.72
C LEU A 21 -3.41 -4.65 -12.11
N VAL A 22 -2.15 -4.91 -12.41
CA VAL A 22 -1.67 -5.49 -13.68
C VAL A 22 -0.86 -6.75 -13.37
N GLU A 23 -1.24 -7.84 -14.00
CA GLU A 23 -0.47 -9.08 -13.93
C GLU A 23 0.73 -8.99 -14.87
N ASP A 24 1.93 -9.06 -14.31
CA ASP A 24 3.22 -8.97 -15.00
C ASP A 24 4.19 -10.00 -14.39
N LEU A 25 3.74 -11.27 -14.34
CA LEU A 25 4.47 -12.35 -13.66
C LEU A 25 5.88 -12.55 -14.20
N ASP A 26 6.08 -12.34 -15.49
CA ASP A 26 7.38 -12.54 -16.16
C ASP A 26 8.19 -11.23 -16.25
N ALA A 27 7.74 -10.16 -15.60
CA ALA A 27 8.37 -8.84 -15.61
C ALA A 27 8.64 -8.32 -17.04
N ALA A 28 7.68 -8.52 -17.93
CA ALA A 28 7.77 -8.10 -19.33
C ALA A 28 7.76 -6.57 -19.47
N LEU A 29 7.14 -5.87 -18.54
CA LEU A 29 7.15 -4.41 -18.51
C LEU A 29 8.47 -3.89 -17.91
N PRO A 30 9.25 -3.10 -18.67
CA PRO A 30 10.51 -2.55 -18.18
C PRO A 30 10.30 -1.66 -16.95
N GLU A 31 11.15 -1.82 -15.95
CA GLU A 31 11.04 -1.12 -14.67
C GLU A 31 11.10 0.40 -14.80
N ASP A 32 11.91 0.89 -15.74
CA ASP A 32 12.07 2.33 -16.04
C ASP A 32 10.84 2.97 -16.70
N GLN A 33 9.94 2.17 -17.27
CA GLN A 33 8.68 2.65 -17.85
C GLN A 33 7.53 2.67 -16.82
N CYS A 34 7.62 1.89 -15.75
CA CYS A 34 6.57 1.77 -14.75
C CYS A 34 6.15 3.11 -14.11
N PRO A 35 7.08 4.03 -13.74
CA PRO A 35 6.71 5.36 -13.22
C PRO A 35 5.83 6.17 -14.16
N SER A 36 6.20 6.24 -15.44
CA SER A 36 5.45 6.99 -16.45
C SER A 36 4.08 6.35 -16.72
N LEU A 37 4.03 5.02 -16.74
CA LEU A 37 2.78 4.28 -16.92
C LEU A 37 1.84 4.52 -15.73
N ALA A 38 2.36 4.55 -14.50
CA ALA A 38 1.57 4.87 -13.32
C ALA A 38 0.96 6.27 -13.40
N GLN A 39 1.73 7.29 -13.78
CA GLN A 39 1.22 8.65 -13.97
C GLN A 39 0.11 8.72 -15.01
N GLN A 40 0.26 8.02 -16.12
CA GLN A 40 -0.73 8.02 -17.20
C GLN A 40 -2.01 7.28 -16.81
N LEU A 41 -1.89 6.05 -16.30
CA LEU A 41 -3.04 5.20 -15.99
C LEU A 41 -3.79 5.68 -14.74
N CYS A 42 -3.09 6.21 -13.73
CA CYS A 42 -3.74 6.69 -12.51
C CYS A 42 -4.41 8.05 -12.68
N HIS A 43 -4.19 8.76 -13.78
CA HIS A 43 -4.83 10.05 -14.01
C HIS A 43 -6.35 9.90 -14.14
N ARG A 44 -7.12 10.53 -13.23
CA ARG A 44 -8.57 10.27 -13.07
C ARG A 44 -9.45 10.80 -14.21
N ARG A 45 -8.94 11.69 -15.07
CA ARG A 45 -9.71 12.28 -16.19
C ARG A 45 -9.33 11.72 -17.55
N THR A 46 -8.08 11.28 -17.71
CA THR A 46 -7.53 10.87 -19.02
C THR A 46 -6.99 9.44 -19.02
N GLY A 47 -6.88 8.81 -17.85
CA GLY A 47 -6.51 7.42 -17.66
C GLY A 47 -7.65 6.60 -17.07
N ILE A 48 -7.32 5.46 -16.47
CA ILE A 48 -8.25 4.61 -15.72
C ILE A 48 -8.67 5.30 -14.41
N GLY A 49 -7.75 6.08 -13.84
CA GLY A 49 -7.88 6.75 -12.54
C GLY A 49 -7.59 5.81 -11.38
N GLY A 50 -6.79 6.23 -10.43
CA GLY A 50 -6.44 5.45 -9.24
C GLY A 50 -5.44 6.19 -8.36
N ASP A 51 -5.29 5.70 -7.12
CA ASP A 51 -4.28 6.18 -6.19
C ASP A 51 -2.91 5.56 -6.46
N GLY A 52 -2.89 4.40 -7.15
CA GLY A 52 -1.65 3.74 -7.53
C GLY A 52 -1.85 2.64 -8.57
N LEU A 53 -0.74 2.32 -9.25
CA LEU A 53 -0.58 1.21 -10.18
C LEU A 53 0.23 0.11 -9.49
N MET A 54 -0.30 -1.10 -9.49
CA MET A 54 0.27 -2.24 -8.80
C MET A 54 0.55 -3.37 -9.79
N PHE A 55 1.80 -3.81 -9.86
CA PHE A 55 2.19 -4.98 -10.64
C PHE A 55 2.25 -6.22 -9.76
N ILE A 56 1.64 -7.30 -10.25
CA ILE A 56 1.75 -8.64 -9.69
C ILE A 56 2.90 -9.36 -10.41
N ARG A 57 4.00 -9.58 -9.72
CA ARG A 57 5.20 -10.22 -10.25
C ARG A 57 5.55 -11.49 -9.48
N ARG A 58 6.39 -12.35 -10.08
CA ARG A 58 7.06 -13.42 -9.33
C ARG A 58 8.06 -12.79 -8.37
N GLY A 59 8.12 -13.29 -7.16
CA GLY A 59 9.11 -12.87 -6.18
C GLY A 59 10.39 -13.67 -6.27
N GLU A 60 11.48 -13.11 -5.77
CA GLU A 60 12.77 -13.78 -5.61
C GLU A 60 12.87 -14.51 -4.27
N GLN A 61 12.30 -13.91 -3.22
CA GLN A 61 12.33 -14.41 -1.84
C GLN A 61 10.96 -14.94 -1.37
N ALA A 62 9.91 -14.70 -2.14
CA ALA A 62 8.55 -15.16 -1.88
C ALA A 62 7.89 -15.59 -3.21
N PRO A 63 6.79 -16.37 -3.17
CA PRO A 63 6.12 -16.82 -4.40
C PRO A 63 5.66 -15.68 -5.31
N VAL A 64 5.25 -14.56 -4.71
CA VAL A 64 4.73 -13.38 -5.41
C VAL A 64 5.34 -12.11 -4.85
N ARG A 65 5.49 -11.11 -5.71
CA ARG A 65 6.00 -9.78 -5.39
C ARG A 65 5.00 -8.71 -5.76
N MET A 66 4.73 -7.83 -4.83
CA MET A 66 3.96 -6.60 -5.05
C MET A 66 4.91 -5.46 -5.40
N ARG A 67 4.73 -4.87 -6.57
CA ARG A 67 5.42 -3.63 -6.99
C ARG A 67 4.37 -2.54 -7.12
N LEU A 68 4.45 -1.51 -6.30
CA LEU A 68 3.44 -0.45 -6.23
C LEU A 68 4.05 0.91 -6.59
N TYR A 69 3.44 1.58 -7.55
CA TYR A 69 3.75 2.97 -7.91
C TYR A 69 2.57 3.87 -7.55
N ASN A 70 2.84 4.98 -6.89
CA ASN A 70 1.86 6.02 -6.63
C ASN A 70 1.42 6.70 -7.93
N SER A 71 0.33 7.45 -7.89
CA SER A 71 -0.19 8.19 -9.04
C SER A 71 0.75 9.26 -9.58
N ASP A 72 1.76 9.69 -8.82
CA ASP A 72 2.83 10.59 -9.24
C ASP A 72 4.03 9.88 -9.88
N GLY A 73 3.99 8.54 -9.97
CA GLY A 73 5.05 7.69 -10.49
C GLY A 73 6.12 7.31 -9.46
N SER A 74 6.06 7.81 -8.24
CA SER A 74 6.99 7.40 -7.19
C SER A 74 6.74 5.96 -6.76
N LEU A 75 7.82 5.22 -6.46
CA LEU A 75 7.73 3.88 -5.92
C LEU A 75 7.27 3.94 -4.47
N ALA A 76 6.29 3.12 -4.10
CA ALA A 76 5.82 2.98 -2.73
C ALA A 76 6.38 1.70 -2.11
N ASP A 77 7.10 1.84 -1.00
CA ASP A 77 7.69 0.70 -0.29
C ASP A 77 6.62 -0.27 0.24
N MET A 78 5.49 0.27 0.69
CA MET A 78 4.39 -0.48 1.28
C MET A 78 3.08 0.31 1.28
N CYS A 79 1.97 -0.40 1.10
CA CYS A 79 0.62 0.13 1.32
C CYS A 79 -0.27 -0.95 1.94
N GLY A 80 -0.73 -0.73 3.18
CA GLY A 80 -1.56 -1.68 3.92
C GLY A 80 -2.91 -1.97 3.24
N ASN A 81 -3.52 -0.97 2.57
CA ASN A 81 -4.74 -1.17 1.79
C ASN A 81 -4.45 -1.94 0.51
N GLY A 82 -3.36 -1.55 -0.18
CA GLY A 82 -2.96 -2.17 -1.45
C GLY A 82 -2.59 -3.64 -1.31
N ILE A 83 -1.81 -4.01 -0.29
CA ILE A 83 -1.40 -5.41 -0.12
C ILE A 83 -2.58 -6.34 0.21
N ARG A 84 -3.67 -5.83 0.82
CA ARG A 84 -4.88 -6.64 0.98
C ARG A 84 -5.59 -6.89 -0.34
N CYS A 85 -5.65 -5.88 -1.23
CA CYS A 85 -6.14 -6.04 -2.59
C CYS A 85 -5.27 -7.04 -3.36
N PHE A 86 -3.95 -6.91 -3.27
CA PHE A 86 -2.97 -7.81 -3.87
C PHE A 86 -3.19 -9.26 -3.43
N ALA A 87 -3.23 -9.51 -2.12
CA ALA A 87 -3.38 -10.86 -1.57
C ALA A 87 -4.69 -11.52 -2.02
N ARG A 88 -5.79 -10.76 -2.05
CA ARG A 88 -7.06 -11.25 -2.59
C ARG A 88 -6.96 -11.55 -4.07
N TYR A 89 -6.38 -10.65 -4.86
CA TYR A 89 -6.22 -10.80 -6.31
C TYR A 89 -5.49 -12.10 -6.66
N VAL A 90 -4.30 -12.30 -6.08
CA VAL A 90 -3.46 -13.48 -6.41
C VAL A 90 -4.11 -14.79 -6.00
N TYR A 91 -4.98 -14.77 -4.99
CA TYR A 91 -5.75 -15.95 -4.60
C TYR A 91 -6.93 -16.19 -5.56
N ASP A 92 -7.73 -15.18 -5.85
CA ASP A 92 -8.91 -15.27 -6.72
C ASP A 92 -8.51 -15.71 -8.15
N HIS A 93 -7.35 -15.25 -8.64
CA HIS A 93 -6.79 -15.60 -9.97
C HIS A 93 -5.92 -16.87 -9.98
N LYS A 94 -5.85 -17.60 -8.86
CA LYS A 94 -5.10 -18.87 -8.75
C LYS A 94 -3.57 -18.75 -8.96
N ILE A 95 -3.02 -17.54 -8.89
CA ILE A 95 -1.57 -17.30 -8.89
C ILE A 95 -0.97 -17.89 -7.60
N GLN A 96 -1.73 -17.75 -6.49
CA GLN A 96 -1.44 -18.39 -5.21
C GLN A 96 -2.71 -19.10 -4.72
N THR A 97 -2.56 -20.36 -4.29
CA THR A 97 -3.70 -21.20 -3.85
C THR A 97 -3.74 -21.44 -2.34
N ALA A 98 -2.64 -21.17 -1.62
CA ALA A 98 -2.61 -21.23 -0.18
C ALA A 98 -3.38 -20.05 0.43
N THR A 99 -4.05 -20.26 1.55
CA THR A 99 -4.72 -19.19 2.31
C THR A 99 -3.77 -18.43 3.23
N ARG A 100 -2.52 -18.91 3.35
CA ARG A 100 -1.45 -18.22 4.07
C ARG A 100 -0.18 -18.30 3.25
N PHE A 101 0.39 -17.13 2.92
CA PHE A 101 1.58 -17.05 2.08
C PHE A 101 2.35 -15.75 2.28
N PRO A 102 3.67 -15.77 2.07
CA PRO A 102 4.49 -14.57 2.07
C PRO A 102 4.33 -13.80 0.74
N ILE A 103 4.39 -12.48 0.86
CA ILE A 103 4.42 -11.51 -0.25
C ILE A 103 5.70 -10.70 -0.14
N GLU A 104 6.48 -10.67 -1.19
CA GLU A 104 7.65 -9.79 -1.29
C GLU A 104 7.19 -8.36 -1.59
N THR A 105 7.74 -7.39 -0.85
CA THR A 105 7.50 -5.95 -1.04
C THR A 105 8.82 -5.20 -0.91
N ASP A 106 8.86 -3.92 -1.29
CA ASP A 106 10.05 -3.10 -1.11
C ASP A 106 10.34 -2.79 0.37
N ALA A 107 9.35 -2.96 1.25
CA ALA A 107 9.51 -2.95 2.71
C ALA A 107 9.76 -4.34 3.32
N GLY A 108 10.26 -5.31 2.52
CA GLY A 108 10.54 -6.69 2.93
C GLY A 108 9.34 -7.62 2.82
N ILE A 109 9.50 -8.83 3.35
CA ILE A 109 8.48 -9.88 3.29
C ILE A 109 7.34 -9.58 4.25
N LYS A 110 6.10 -9.72 3.75
CA LYS A 110 4.86 -9.61 4.56
C LYS A 110 4.08 -10.90 4.46
N GLU A 111 3.57 -11.39 5.58
CA GLU A 111 2.69 -12.55 5.62
C GLU A 111 1.24 -12.14 5.42
N ALA A 112 0.58 -12.76 4.45
CA ALA A 112 -0.86 -12.65 4.23
C ALA A 112 -1.57 -13.89 4.77
N SER A 113 -2.73 -13.68 5.43
CA SER A 113 -3.64 -14.73 5.86
C SER A 113 -5.06 -14.41 5.36
N LEU A 114 -5.66 -15.33 4.61
CA LEU A 114 -6.98 -15.18 4.02
C LEU A 114 -8.01 -15.99 4.81
N THR A 115 -9.13 -15.36 5.14
CA THR A 115 -10.32 -16.06 5.65
C THR A 115 -11.28 -16.28 4.49
N LEU A 116 -11.76 -17.52 4.38
CA LEU A 116 -12.72 -17.89 3.33
C LEU A 116 -14.10 -18.10 3.97
N THR A 117 -15.14 -17.63 3.27
CA THR A 117 -16.54 -17.95 3.57
C THR A 117 -17.18 -18.41 2.27
N ASP A 118 -17.76 -19.60 2.26
CA ASP A 118 -18.37 -20.24 1.08
C ASP A 118 -17.40 -20.31 -0.12
N GLY A 119 -16.10 -20.55 0.16
CA GLY A 119 -15.05 -20.66 -0.86
C GLY A 119 -14.56 -19.33 -1.43
N GLN A 120 -15.06 -18.19 -0.96
CA GLN A 120 -14.65 -16.85 -1.37
C GLN A 120 -13.86 -16.13 -0.27
N VAL A 121 -12.91 -15.30 -0.64
CA VAL A 121 -12.16 -14.48 0.32
C VAL A 121 -13.09 -13.46 0.97
N SER A 122 -13.32 -13.61 2.27
CA SER A 122 -14.14 -12.71 3.09
C SER A 122 -13.32 -11.72 3.90
N ALA A 123 -12.09 -12.08 4.29
CA ALA A 123 -11.18 -11.17 4.98
C ALA A 123 -9.72 -11.46 4.59
N VAL A 124 -8.89 -10.41 4.67
CA VAL A 124 -7.45 -10.47 4.47
C VAL A 124 -6.75 -9.81 5.66
N GLU A 125 -5.89 -10.57 6.32
CA GLU A 125 -5.00 -10.11 7.37
C GLU A 125 -3.57 -10.05 6.85
N ILE A 126 -2.86 -8.95 7.15
CA ILE A 126 -1.45 -8.78 6.78
C ILE A 126 -0.64 -8.54 8.05
N SER A 127 0.42 -9.33 8.23
CA SER A 127 1.39 -9.08 9.30
C SER A 127 2.26 -7.87 8.95
N MET A 128 1.99 -6.75 9.59
CA MET A 128 2.72 -5.48 9.37
C MET A 128 4.00 -5.37 10.19
N GLY A 129 4.28 -6.36 11.06
CA GLY A 129 5.39 -6.32 12.01
C GLY A 129 5.05 -5.59 13.31
N THR A 130 6.07 -5.24 14.08
CA THR A 130 5.90 -4.57 15.37
C THR A 130 5.91 -3.05 15.18
N PRO A 131 4.91 -2.31 15.70
CA PRO A 131 4.90 -0.87 15.62
C PRO A 131 6.05 -0.27 16.44
N ALA A 132 6.70 0.76 15.90
CA ALA A 132 7.75 1.50 16.59
C ALA A 132 7.22 2.86 17.06
N PHE A 133 7.52 3.22 18.31
CA PHE A 133 7.09 4.47 18.92
C PHE A 133 8.26 5.41 19.23
N ALA A 134 9.49 4.91 19.20
CA ALA A 134 10.68 5.73 19.45
C ALA A 134 10.91 6.73 18.31
N ARG A 135 11.12 8.00 18.65
CA ARG A 135 11.25 9.11 17.69
C ARG A 135 12.29 8.88 16.59
N PRO A 136 13.49 8.31 16.85
CA PRO A 136 14.44 8.00 15.79
C PRO A 136 13.92 6.99 14.76
N GLN A 137 12.99 6.11 15.15
CA GLN A 137 12.36 5.11 14.26
C GLN A 137 11.15 5.66 13.49
N ILE A 138 10.71 6.89 13.82
CA ILE A 138 9.55 7.55 13.20
C ILE A 138 9.99 8.72 12.31
N PRO A 139 11.25 8.93 12.00
CA PRO A 139 11.98 10.13 11.60
C PRO A 139 11.37 11.45 12.15
N MET A 140 11.27 11.54 13.47
CA MET A 140 10.67 12.67 14.20
C MET A 140 11.72 13.43 14.99
N LEU A 141 11.71 14.76 14.91
CA LEU A 141 12.56 15.64 15.72
C LEU A 141 12.17 15.59 17.22
N GLY A 142 13.10 16.00 18.10
CA GLY A 142 12.84 16.14 19.54
C GLY A 142 13.59 15.17 20.44
N GLY A 143 14.70 14.59 19.95
CA GLY A 143 15.60 13.75 20.74
C GLY A 143 15.14 12.30 20.92
N GLU A 144 15.68 11.62 21.91
CA GLU A 144 15.35 10.23 22.24
C GLU A 144 14.01 10.12 22.98
N GLY A 145 13.41 8.93 22.96
CA GLY A 145 12.16 8.60 23.64
C GLY A 145 10.97 8.49 22.69
N ASP A 146 9.82 8.14 23.26
CA ASP A 146 8.57 7.94 22.53
C ASP A 146 7.84 9.28 22.31
N CYS A 147 7.03 9.33 21.25
CA CYS A 147 6.03 10.37 21.07
C CYS A 147 4.64 9.79 21.32
N ARG A 148 4.25 9.72 22.59
CA ARG A 148 2.91 9.30 23.02
C ARG A 148 2.28 10.39 23.87
N LEU A 149 1.05 10.80 23.49
CA LEU A 149 0.31 11.84 24.18
C LEU A 149 1.14 13.10 24.43
N THR A 150 1.94 13.48 23.45
CA THR A 150 2.85 14.62 23.54
C THR A 150 2.16 15.89 23.02
N PRO A 151 2.26 17.05 23.72
CA PRO A 151 1.72 18.29 23.20
C PRO A 151 2.52 18.77 21.98
N VAL A 152 1.81 19.20 20.94
CA VAL A 152 2.35 19.82 19.72
C VAL A 152 1.59 21.10 19.43
N GLU A 153 2.30 22.18 19.18
CA GLU A 153 1.72 23.45 18.78
C GLU A 153 1.59 23.55 17.25
N ALA A 154 0.39 23.80 16.77
CA ALA A 154 0.11 24.08 15.38
C ALA A 154 -1.03 25.09 15.26
N LEU A 155 -0.93 26.03 14.32
CA LEU A 155 -1.97 27.05 14.06
C LEU A 155 -2.40 27.84 15.31
N GLY A 156 -1.46 28.13 16.24
CA GLY A 156 -1.75 28.83 17.50
C GLY A 156 -2.57 28.01 18.52
N ARG A 157 -2.69 26.71 18.35
CA ARG A 157 -3.38 25.77 19.25
C ARG A 157 -2.44 24.65 19.67
N THR A 158 -2.64 24.12 20.87
CA THR A 158 -1.94 22.94 21.36
C THR A 158 -2.80 21.70 21.12
N PHE A 159 -2.22 20.69 20.50
CA PHE A 159 -2.84 19.39 20.25
C PHE A 159 -2.08 18.31 21.00
N THR A 160 -2.78 17.31 21.48
CA THR A 160 -2.16 16.09 22.01
C THR A 160 -2.00 15.08 20.88
N CYS A 161 -0.78 14.67 20.61
CA CYS A 161 -0.49 13.73 19.55
C CYS A 161 0.25 12.48 20.02
N SER A 162 0.12 11.42 19.25
CA SER A 162 0.96 10.22 19.31
C SER A 162 1.51 9.92 17.93
N ALA A 163 2.79 9.59 17.85
CA ALA A 163 3.40 9.17 16.59
C ALA A 163 3.78 7.69 16.66
N VAL A 164 3.62 7.00 15.55
CA VAL A 164 3.91 5.57 15.41
C VAL A 164 4.39 5.26 13.99
N ASN A 165 5.35 4.37 13.87
CA ASN A 165 5.73 3.78 12.59
C ASN A 165 5.23 2.33 12.54
N THR A 166 4.34 2.06 11.57
CA THR A 166 3.78 0.72 11.29
C THR A 166 4.25 0.17 9.93
N GLY A 167 5.44 0.61 9.49
CA GLY A 167 5.98 0.46 8.15
C GLY A 167 5.98 1.80 7.39
N VAL A 168 5.06 2.69 7.76
CA VAL A 168 5.00 4.10 7.33
C VAL A 168 4.77 4.95 8.59
N PRO A 169 5.43 6.12 8.72
CA PRO A 169 5.22 7.04 9.85
C PRO A 169 3.81 7.63 9.85
N HIS A 170 3.18 7.63 11.03
CA HIS A 170 1.87 8.23 11.26
C HIS A 170 1.93 9.18 12.45
N LEU A 171 1.26 10.34 12.32
CA LEU A 171 0.95 11.23 13.43
C LEU A 171 -0.56 11.16 13.68
N VAL A 172 -0.95 10.80 14.90
CA VAL A 172 -2.35 10.64 15.31
C VAL A 172 -2.71 11.75 16.30
N LEU A 173 -3.74 12.51 15.97
CA LEU A 173 -4.33 13.55 16.80
C LEU A 173 -5.73 13.10 17.22
N PHE A 174 -6.01 13.07 18.52
CA PHE A 174 -7.36 12.88 19.04
C PHE A 174 -7.98 14.24 19.31
N LEU A 175 -9.01 14.57 18.57
CA LEU A 175 -9.71 15.86 18.69
C LEU A 175 -10.97 15.65 19.52
N GLU A 176 -11.21 16.53 20.48
CA GLU A 176 -12.45 16.53 21.28
C GLU A 176 -13.64 17.08 20.47
N GLU A 177 -13.36 17.94 19.49
CA GLU A 177 -14.35 18.54 18.60
C GLU A 177 -13.99 18.24 17.15
N ALA A 178 -14.99 18.06 16.30
CA ALA A 178 -14.77 17.91 14.86
C ALA A 178 -14.07 19.14 14.29
N LEU A 179 -13.16 18.91 13.32
CA LEU A 179 -12.59 20.01 12.55
C LEU A 179 -13.71 20.69 11.74
N PRO A 180 -13.68 22.02 11.60
CA PRO A 180 -14.62 22.71 10.71
C PRO A 180 -14.43 22.17 9.28
N GLU A 181 -15.53 21.96 8.58
CA GLU A 181 -15.51 21.63 7.15
C GLU A 181 -14.81 22.77 6.39
N SER A 182 -13.86 22.42 5.53
CA SER A 182 -13.07 23.34 4.69
C SER A 182 -13.82 23.75 3.43
#